data_301019ce2bee50e9c357abe4f58eaa42
#
_entry.id   301019ce2bee50e9c357abe4f58eaa42
#
_cell.length_a   1.000
_cell.length_b   1.000
_cell.length_c   1.000
_cell.angle_alpha   90.00
_cell.angle_beta   90.00
_cell.angle_gamma   90.00
#
_symmetry.space_group_name_H-M   'P 1'
#
loop_
_entity.id
_entity.type
_entity.pdbx_description
1 polymer ?
#
loop_
_entity_poly.entity_id
_entity_poly.type
_entity_poly.pdbx_seq_one_letter_code
_entity_poly.pdbx_strand_id
1 'polypeptide(L)'
;MLLGPILLIQGRKTKQTALRLPEAEGQRHGSVSKQGCDEVLRLLFVGDSTMAGVGVTDQVTALASQTASKVSDLLSRSVRWHLIAKSGLKTGQILELTRQEEFFQADVLITAVGSNDVFAQTEPSRFIDAYKSLVDGILPKVGPRLAIISGLPPLHITPAVPQPLRWFFGRYARLLDRYLCEWIRPQPNISYISLQWAADPSKLAQDRFHPGEVLYREWSYRIAEQIVHAYGVGFAGLS
;
A
#
# COMPACT_ATOMS: atom_id res chain seq x y z
N MET A 1 18.44 -4.14 28.48
CA MET A 1 19.55 -3.41 27.83
C MET A 1 20.50 -4.26 26.96
N LEU A 2 20.44 -5.58 26.98
CA LEU A 2 21.38 -6.45 26.22
C LEU A 2 21.05 -6.65 24.73
N LEU A 3 19.83 -6.35 24.25
CA LEU A 3 19.42 -6.58 22.87
C LEU A 3 19.90 -5.53 21.87
N GLY A 4 20.16 -4.30 22.28
CA GLY A 4 20.52 -3.19 21.39
C GLY A 4 21.69 -3.48 20.44
N PRO A 5 22.87 -3.91 20.95
CA PRO A 5 24.00 -4.26 20.10
C PRO A 5 23.71 -5.40 19.12
N ILE A 6 22.96 -6.42 19.54
CA ILE A 6 22.56 -7.56 18.70
C ILE A 6 21.65 -7.07 17.55
N LEU A 7 20.64 -6.25 17.85
CA LEU A 7 19.73 -5.69 16.86
C LEU A 7 20.46 -4.85 15.82
N LEU A 8 21.45 -4.03 16.26
CA LEU A 8 22.26 -3.20 15.36
C LEU A 8 23.12 -4.06 14.42
N ILE A 9 23.78 -5.09 14.94
CA ILE A 9 24.61 -6.02 14.14
C ILE A 9 23.70 -6.75 13.13
N GLN A 10 22.59 -7.30 13.59
CA GLN A 10 21.63 -7.98 12.72
C GLN A 10 21.05 -7.04 11.66
N GLY A 11 20.71 -5.80 12.02
CA GLY A 11 20.18 -4.80 11.08
C GLY A 11 21.18 -4.49 9.97
N ARG A 12 22.46 -4.25 10.33
CA ARG A 12 23.54 -4.01 9.36
C ARG A 12 23.74 -5.22 8.43
N LYS A 13 23.83 -6.42 9.00
CA LYS A 13 23.99 -7.66 8.24
C LYS A 13 22.82 -7.90 7.29
N THR A 14 21.58 -7.80 7.78
CA THR A 14 20.36 -7.96 6.96
C THR A 14 20.37 -6.97 5.81
N LYS A 15 20.68 -5.69 6.05
CA LYS A 15 20.74 -4.67 4.99
C LYS A 15 21.78 -4.98 3.90
N GLN A 16 22.90 -5.61 4.27
CA GLN A 16 23.99 -5.97 3.34
C GLN A 16 23.68 -7.26 2.56
N THR A 17 22.98 -8.22 3.18
CA THR A 17 22.78 -9.57 2.62
C THR A 17 21.37 -9.81 2.08
N ALA A 18 20.43 -8.88 2.29
CA ALA A 18 19.07 -9.01 1.79
C ALA A 18 19.06 -9.08 0.26
N LEU A 19 18.37 -10.08 -0.27
CA LEU A 19 18.07 -10.17 -1.70
C LEU A 19 17.21 -8.96 -2.09
N ARG A 20 17.63 -8.23 -3.10
CA ARG A 20 16.90 -7.08 -3.62
C ARG A 20 16.23 -7.47 -4.92
N LEU A 21 14.91 -7.53 -4.91
CA LEU A 21 14.10 -7.71 -6.09
C LEU A 21 13.86 -6.36 -6.76
N PRO A 22 13.76 -6.30 -8.11
CA PRO A 22 13.38 -5.09 -8.81
C PRO A 22 11.90 -4.74 -8.54
N GLU A 23 11.54 -3.51 -8.85
CA GLU A 23 10.15 -3.12 -9.02
C GLU A 23 9.57 -3.81 -10.26
N ALA A 24 8.27 -4.10 -10.27
CA ALA A 24 7.62 -4.74 -11.41
C ALA A 24 7.76 -3.89 -12.68
N GLU A 25 8.07 -4.55 -13.79
CA GLU A 25 8.18 -3.91 -15.10
C GLU A 25 6.79 -3.54 -15.66
N GLY A 26 6.77 -2.66 -16.65
CA GLY A 26 5.53 -2.26 -17.34
C GLY A 26 5.04 -0.87 -17.00
N GLN A 27 3.86 -0.54 -17.52
CA GLN A 27 3.27 0.79 -17.38
C GLN A 27 2.75 1.03 -15.97
N ARG A 28 3.00 2.23 -15.45
CA ARG A 28 2.50 2.69 -14.14
C ARG A 28 1.15 3.40 -14.21
N HIS A 29 0.47 3.28 -15.31
CA HIS A 29 -0.89 3.74 -15.56
C HIS A 29 -1.56 2.81 -16.56
N GLY A 30 -2.88 2.82 -16.58
CA GLY A 30 -3.63 2.00 -17.52
C GLY A 30 -5.13 2.23 -17.42
N SER A 31 -5.85 1.51 -18.26
CA SER A 31 -7.30 1.50 -18.24
C SER A 31 -7.86 0.10 -18.54
N VAL A 32 -8.98 -0.19 -17.89
CA VAL A 32 -9.82 -1.36 -18.19
C VAL A 32 -11.14 -0.82 -18.71
N SER A 33 -11.44 -1.08 -19.99
CA SER A 33 -12.65 -0.56 -20.63
C SER A 33 -13.80 -1.57 -20.52
N LYS A 34 -15.00 -1.08 -20.25
CA LYS A 34 -16.26 -1.86 -20.31
C LYS A 34 -17.16 -1.27 -21.39
N GLN A 35 -17.64 -2.13 -22.28
CA GLN A 35 -18.56 -1.71 -23.34
C GLN A 35 -19.89 -1.21 -22.76
N GLY A 36 -20.41 -0.13 -23.31
CA GLY A 36 -21.69 0.45 -22.89
C GLY A 36 -21.67 1.23 -21.57
N CYS A 37 -20.49 1.56 -21.06
CA CYS A 37 -20.36 2.40 -19.86
C CYS A 37 -19.46 3.61 -20.14
N ASP A 38 -20.07 4.79 -20.14
CA ASP A 38 -19.37 6.08 -20.34
C ASP A 38 -18.69 6.59 -19.05
N GLU A 39 -19.09 6.05 -17.89
CA GLU A 39 -18.51 6.44 -16.62
C GLU A 39 -17.18 5.72 -16.37
N VAL A 40 -16.15 6.51 -16.10
CA VAL A 40 -14.81 6.02 -15.79
C VAL A 40 -14.49 6.29 -14.32
N LEU A 41 -14.30 5.22 -13.54
CA LEU A 41 -13.77 5.34 -12.18
C LEU A 41 -12.25 5.47 -12.22
N ARG A 42 -11.71 6.48 -11.52
CA ARG A 42 -10.29 6.82 -11.54
C ARG A 42 -9.64 6.48 -10.21
N LEU A 43 -8.61 5.64 -10.25
CA LEU A 43 -7.89 5.15 -9.08
C LEU A 43 -6.46 5.71 -9.07
N LEU A 44 -6.04 6.31 -7.96
CA LEU A 44 -4.65 6.74 -7.74
C LEU A 44 -4.02 5.86 -6.66
N PHE A 45 -2.95 5.18 -7.03
CA PHE A 45 -2.15 4.35 -6.13
C PHE A 45 -0.87 5.08 -5.74
N VAL A 46 -0.60 5.17 -4.43
CA VAL A 46 0.59 5.85 -3.91
C VAL A 46 1.26 4.98 -2.86
N GLY A 47 2.57 4.74 -3.00
CA GLY A 47 3.24 3.92 -2.01
C GLY A 47 4.73 3.67 -2.20
N ASP A 48 5.21 2.67 -1.46
CA ASP A 48 6.61 2.25 -1.45
C ASP A 48 6.86 1.03 -2.36
N SER A 49 7.81 0.17 -2.01
CA SER A 49 8.20 -1.01 -2.77
C SER A 49 7.05 -1.97 -3.07
N THR A 50 6.16 -2.17 -2.11
CA THR A 50 5.01 -3.06 -2.29
C THR A 50 4.05 -2.49 -3.33
N MET A 51 3.78 -1.20 -3.28
CA MET A 51 2.94 -0.54 -4.28
C MET A 51 3.62 -0.53 -5.65
N ALA A 52 4.95 -0.40 -5.72
CA ALA A 52 5.74 -0.50 -6.95
C ALA A 52 5.80 -1.92 -7.55
N GLY A 53 5.20 -2.92 -6.88
CA GLY A 53 5.10 -4.29 -7.36
C GLY A 53 6.35 -5.14 -7.10
N VAL A 54 7.19 -4.79 -6.11
CA VAL A 54 8.31 -5.65 -5.73
C VAL A 54 7.78 -7.01 -5.25
N GLY A 55 8.29 -8.08 -5.86
CA GLY A 55 7.87 -9.46 -5.59
C GLY A 55 7.11 -10.13 -6.72
N VAL A 56 6.74 -9.37 -7.75
CA VAL A 56 6.23 -9.86 -9.04
C VAL A 56 7.04 -9.23 -10.18
N THR A 57 6.97 -9.82 -11.37
CA THR A 57 7.80 -9.40 -12.51
C THR A 57 7.15 -8.29 -13.33
N ASP A 58 5.82 -8.22 -13.36
CA ASP A 58 5.08 -7.32 -14.24
C ASP A 58 3.95 -6.60 -13.49
N GLN A 59 3.68 -5.34 -13.89
CA GLN A 59 2.61 -4.52 -13.33
C GLN A 59 1.22 -5.15 -13.53
N VAL A 60 1.04 -6.02 -14.53
CA VAL A 60 -0.22 -6.74 -14.73
C VAL A 60 -0.57 -7.63 -13.52
N THR A 61 0.44 -8.20 -12.86
CA THR A 61 0.27 -9.03 -11.66
C THR A 61 0.49 -8.27 -10.35
N ALA A 62 0.84 -6.98 -10.42
CA ALA A 62 0.99 -6.10 -9.25
C ALA A 62 -0.35 -5.55 -8.76
N LEU A 63 -0.32 -4.88 -7.61
CA LEU A 63 -1.51 -4.47 -6.87
C LEU A 63 -2.44 -3.54 -7.67
N ALA A 64 -1.88 -2.51 -8.34
CA ALA A 64 -2.66 -1.47 -8.99
C ALA A 64 -3.50 -2.01 -10.16
N SER A 65 -2.87 -2.73 -11.08
CA SER A 65 -3.53 -3.31 -12.25
C SER A 65 -4.56 -4.37 -11.86
N GLN A 66 -4.21 -5.27 -10.92
CA GLN A 66 -5.15 -6.28 -10.44
C GLN A 66 -6.36 -5.66 -9.74
N THR A 67 -6.15 -4.61 -8.93
CA THR A 67 -7.27 -3.89 -8.30
C THR A 67 -8.17 -3.25 -9.35
N ALA A 68 -7.59 -2.56 -10.34
CA ALA A 68 -8.36 -1.91 -11.41
C ALA A 68 -9.21 -2.93 -12.19
N SER A 69 -8.64 -4.09 -12.53
CA SER A 69 -9.37 -5.18 -13.19
C SER A 69 -10.54 -5.70 -12.33
N LYS A 70 -10.29 -5.98 -11.05
CA LYS A 70 -11.32 -6.46 -10.12
C LYS A 70 -12.45 -5.46 -9.91
N VAL A 71 -12.12 -4.17 -9.74
CA VAL A 71 -13.12 -3.10 -9.60
C VAL A 71 -13.96 -3.00 -10.88
N SER A 72 -13.33 -3.04 -12.04
CA SER A 72 -14.02 -3.00 -13.33
C SER A 72 -15.00 -4.16 -13.47
N ASP A 73 -14.58 -5.38 -13.10
CA ASP A 73 -15.44 -6.56 -13.18
C ASP A 73 -16.62 -6.50 -12.22
N LEU A 74 -16.37 -6.11 -10.96
CA LEU A 74 -17.41 -6.09 -9.92
C LEU A 74 -18.43 -4.97 -10.10
N LEU A 75 -17.99 -3.78 -10.57
CA LEU A 75 -18.89 -2.64 -10.81
C LEU A 75 -19.43 -2.57 -12.24
N SER A 76 -18.94 -3.43 -13.15
CA SER A 76 -19.25 -3.33 -14.59
C SER A 76 -18.97 -1.94 -15.17
N ARG A 77 -17.90 -1.27 -14.70
CA ARG A 77 -17.49 0.08 -15.08
C ARG A 77 -16.11 0.10 -15.72
N SER A 78 -15.87 1.08 -16.58
CA SER A 78 -14.53 1.42 -17.03
C SER A 78 -13.71 1.98 -15.86
N VAL A 79 -12.45 1.52 -15.73
CA VAL A 79 -11.54 1.96 -14.68
C VAL A 79 -10.25 2.50 -15.29
N ARG A 80 -9.82 3.66 -14.86
CA ARG A 80 -8.49 4.23 -15.17
C ARG A 80 -7.67 4.27 -13.89
N TRP A 81 -6.40 3.87 -13.97
CA TRP A 81 -5.52 3.87 -12.80
C TRP A 81 -4.18 4.52 -13.07
N HIS A 82 -3.58 5.08 -12.02
CA HIS A 82 -2.24 5.66 -12.03
C HIS A 82 -1.51 5.25 -10.75
N LEU A 83 -0.22 4.95 -10.88
CA LEU A 83 0.64 4.47 -9.82
C LEU A 83 1.83 5.42 -9.62
N ILE A 84 1.96 5.97 -8.41
CA ILE A 84 3.11 6.75 -7.96
C ILE A 84 3.76 6.00 -6.80
N ALA A 85 4.86 5.33 -7.07
CA ALA A 85 5.52 4.52 -6.06
C ALA A 85 7.02 4.42 -6.31
N LYS A 86 7.79 4.26 -5.22
CA LYS A 86 9.23 4.01 -5.32
C LYS A 86 9.72 3.22 -4.11
N SER A 87 10.51 2.19 -4.40
CA SER A 87 11.11 1.32 -3.39
C SER A 87 12.03 2.06 -2.44
N GLY A 88 11.98 1.68 -1.17
CA GLY A 88 12.89 2.17 -0.12
C GLY A 88 12.52 3.53 0.47
N LEU A 89 11.50 4.21 -0.02
CA LEU A 89 11.11 5.51 0.50
C LEU A 89 10.23 5.40 1.75
N LYS A 90 10.48 6.28 2.72
CA LYS A 90 9.62 6.51 3.88
C LYS A 90 8.43 7.38 3.51
N THR A 91 7.41 7.38 4.35
CA THR A 91 6.16 8.12 4.14
C THR A 91 6.37 9.58 3.75
N GLY A 92 7.24 10.32 4.44
CA GLY A 92 7.53 11.72 4.10
C GLY A 92 8.26 11.89 2.76
N GLN A 93 9.05 10.91 2.32
CA GLN A 93 9.72 10.93 1.02
C GLN A 93 8.77 10.61 -0.12
N ILE A 94 7.74 9.78 0.13
CA ILE A 94 6.65 9.55 -0.84
C ILE A 94 5.87 10.84 -1.09
N LEU A 95 5.63 11.66 -0.06
CA LEU A 95 5.04 13.00 -0.23
C LEU A 95 5.86 13.85 -1.22
N GLU A 96 7.19 13.90 -1.07
CA GLU A 96 8.05 14.64 -2.00
C GLU A 96 7.99 14.08 -3.43
N LEU A 97 7.93 12.75 -3.58
CA LEU A 97 7.73 12.11 -4.88
C LEU A 97 6.40 12.55 -5.51
N THR A 98 5.30 12.57 -4.74
CA THR A 98 3.99 12.98 -5.26
C THR A 98 3.92 14.46 -5.64
N ARG A 99 4.76 15.33 -5.07
CA ARG A 99 4.83 16.75 -5.46
C ARG A 99 5.46 16.98 -6.83
N GLN A 100 6.27 16.03 -7.29
CA GLN A 100 6.98 16.10 -8.57
C GLN A 100 6.18 15.49 -9.73
N GLU A 101 5.08 14.82 -9.43
CA GLU A 101 4.24 14.13 -10.40
C GLU A 101 3.01 14.95 -10.77
N GLU A 102 2.59 14.86 -12.03
CA GLU A 102 1.30 15.37 -12.47
C GLU A 102 0.20 14.38 -12.16
N PHE A 103 -0.86 14.85 -11.51
CA PHE A 103 -2.01 14.01 -11.18
C PHE A 103 -3.16 14.27 -12.15
N PHE A 104 -3.85 13.21 -12.53
CA PHE A 104 -5.23 13.35 -12.98
C PHE A 104 -6.17 13.37 -11.76
N GLN A 105 -7.37 13.92 -11.91
CA GLN A 105 -8.42 13.78 -10.89
C GLN A 105 -8.69 12.30 -10.62
N ALA A 106 -8.70 11.90 -9.35
CA ALA A 106 -8.98 10.54 -8.92
C ALA A 106 -10.21 10.50 -8.04
N ASP A 107 -11.02 9.45 -8.22
CA ASP A 107 -12.21 9.22 -7.40
C ASP A 107 -11.86 8.46 -6.13
N VAL A 108 -10.79 7.65 -6.18
CA VAL A 108 -10.27 6.88 -5.04
C VAL A 108 -8.76 7.04 -4.95
N LEU A 109 -8.28 7.38 -3.76
CA LEU A 109 -6.86 7.33 -3.40
C LEU A 109 -6.59 6.01 -2.65
N ILE A 110 -5.60 5.24 -3.08
CA ILE A 110 -5.16 4.00 -2.41
C ILE A 110 -3.71 4.18 -1.97
N THR A 111 -3.41 3.97 -0.68
CA THR A 111 -2.04 4.09 -0.17
C THR A 111 -1.56 2.84 0.55
N ALA A 112 -0.27 2.51 0.37
CA ALA A 112 0.45 1.50 1.12
C ALA A 112 1.89 1.95 1.33
N VAL A 113 2.18 2.48 2.51
CA VAL A 113 3.51 2.95 2.92
C VAL A 113 3.73 2.68 4.41
N GLY A 114 4.98 2.74 4.86
CA GLY A 114 5.32 2.70 6.29
C GLY A 114 6.28 1.59 6.68
N SER A 115 6.50 0.56 5.87
CA SER A 115 7.49 -0.48 6.17
C SER A 115 8.89 0.12 6.33
N ASN A 116 9.26 1.09 5.52
CA ASN A 116 10.55 1.79 5.62
C ASN A 116 10.63 2.70 6.85
N ASP A 117 9.51 3.21 7.35
CA ASP A 117 9.43 3.93 8.61
C ASP A 117 9.67 3.01 9.80
N VAL A 118 9.18 1.76 9.75
CA VAL A 118 9.50 0.73 10.77
C VAL A 118 10.99 0.46 10.81
N PHE A 119 11.65 0.24 9.65
CA PHE A 119 13.10 -0.03 9.59
C PHE A 119 13.95 1.16 10.02
N ALA A 120 13.48 2.36 9.72
CA ALA A 120 14.13 3.60 10.16
C ALA A 120 13.83 3.95 11.63
N GLN A 121 12.93 3.20 12.29
CA GLN A 121 12.44 3.50 13.64
C GLN A 121 11.91 4.95 13.74
N THR A 122 11.17 5.37 12.70
CA THR A 122 10.53 6.70 12.68
C THR A 122 9.59 6.80 13.88
N GLU A 123 9.75 7.84 14.68
CA GLU A 123 8.92 8.06 15.86
C GLU A 123 7.42 8.09 15.47
N PRO A 124 6.51 7.47 16.26
CA PRO A 124 5.10 7.34 15.89
C PRO A 124 4.39 8.66 15.55
N SER A 125 4.64 9.73 16.31
CA SER A 125 4.06 11.05 16.01
C SER A 125 4.53 11.57 14.65
N ARG A 126 5.83 11.48 14.36
CA ARG A 126 6.41 11.91 13.08
C ARG A 126 5.91 11.06 11.91
N PHE A 127 5.71 9.75 12.13
CA PHE A 127 5.11 8.87 11.12
C PHE A 127 3.69 9.33 10.76
N ILE A 128 2.86 9.61 11.77
CA ILE A 128 1.48 10.08 11.58
C ILE A 128 1.45 11.46 10.95
N ASP A 129 2.31 12.39 11.37
CA ASP A 129 2.38 13.72 10.77
C ASP A 129 2.79 13.67 9.29
N ALA A 130 3.74 12.78 8.95
CA ALA A 130 4.11 12.53 7.56
C ALA A 130 2.97 11.90 6.76
N TYR A 131 2.20 10.99 7.37
CA TYR A 131 1.05 10.35 6.71
C TYR A 131 -0.09 11.33 6.47
N LYS A 132 -0.43 12.16 7.46
CA LYS A 132 -1.38 13.27 7.32
C LYS A 132 -0.97 14.20 6.19
N SER A 133 0.30 14.64 6.21
CA SER A 133 0.83 15.52 5.17
C SER A 133 0.78 14.89 3.77
N LEU A 134 0.99 13.57 3.65
CA LEU A 134 0.84 12.83 2.40
C LEU A 134 -0.60 12.86 1.90
N VAL A 135 -1.55 12.51 2.76
CA VAL A 135 -2.98 12.50 2.40
C VAL A 135 -3.48 13.91 2.11
N ASP A 136 -3.20 14.88 2.99
CA ASP A 136 -3.62 16.28 2.84
C ASP A 136 -2.98 16.96 1.63
N GLY A 137 -1.77 16.54 1.23
CA GLY A 137 -1.09 17.05 0.04
C GLY A 137 -1.67 16.52 -1.28
N ILE A 138 -2.32 15.36 -1.25
CA ILE A 138 -2.91 14.71 -2.43
C ILE A 138 -4.40 15.05 -2.58
N LEU A 139 -5.17 14.99 -1.50
CA LEU A 139 -6.63 15.15 -1.52
C LEU A 139 -7.11 16.41 -2.27
N PRO A 140 -6.55 17.61 -2.05
CA PRO A 140 -7.00 18.81 -2.77
C PRO A 140 -6.73 18.80 -4.27
N LYS A 141 -5.70 18.04 -4.70
CA LYS A 141 -5.27 17.98 -6.11
C LYS A 141 -6.12 17.03 -6.93
N VAL A 142 -6.57 15.93 -6.33
CA VAL A 142 -7.26 14.85 -7.04
C VAL A 142 -8.75 14.75 -6.71
N GLY A 143 -9.22 15.37 -5.60
CA GLY A 143 -10.62 15.39 -5.20
C GLY A 143 -11.27 14.02 -4.95
N PRO A 144 -10.59 13.05 -4.31
CA PRO A 144 -11.16 11.72 -4.13
C PRO A 144 -12.32 11.77 -3.13
N ARG A 145 -13.35 10.96 -3.42
CA ARG A 145 -14.46 10.73 -2.49
C ARG A 145 -14.11 9.72 -1.40
N LEU A 146 -13.11 8.87 -1.67
CA LEU A 146 -12.67 7.79 -0.78
C LEU A 146 -11.13 7.71 -0.79
N ALA A 147 -10.54 7.62 0.39
CA ALA A 147 -9.16 7.19 0.55
C ALA A 147 -9.11 5.81 1.21
N ILE A 148 -8.37 4.87 0.65
CA ILE A 148 -8.15 3.54 1.21
C ILE A 148 -6.70 3.45 1.66
N ILE A 149 -6.50 3.29 2.96
CA ILE A 149 -5.18 3.20 3.57
C ILE A 149 -4.95 1.76 4.00
N SER A 150 -3.94 1.13 3.44
CA SER A 150 -3.48 -0.17 3.91
C SER A 150 -2.58 -0.01 5.12
N GLY A 151 -2.85 -0.78 6.16
CA GLY A 151 -2.05 -0.82 7.38
C GLY A 151 -0.66 -1.40 7.17
N LEU A 152 0.11 -1.50 8.25
CA LEU A 152 1.44 -2.07 8.17
C LEU A 152 1.41 -3.61 8.11
N PRO A 153 2.30 -4.22 7.31
CA PRO A 153 2.33 -5.67 7.16
C PRO A 153 2.80 -6.36 8.45
N PRO A 154 2.47 -7.66 8.62
CA PRO A 154 2.88 -8.46 9.77
C PRO A 154 4.37 -8.83 9.72
N LEU A 155 5.28 -7.88 9.91
CA LEU A 155 6.74 -8.05 9.75
C LEU A 155 7.35 -9.15 10.67
N HIS A 156 6.61 -9.59 11.69
CA HIS A 156 7.05 -10.68 12.57
C HIS A 156 7.10 -12.05 11.88
N ILE A 157 6.50 -12.18 10.69
CA ILE A 157 6.49 -13.44 9.95
C ILE A 157 7.58 -13.52 8.86
N THR A 158 8.27 -12.41 8.54
CA THR A 158 9.19 -12.31 7.40
C THR A 158 10.51 -13.07 7.65
N PRO A 159 10.77 -14.21 6.98
CA PRO A 159 11.95 -15.03 7.27
C PRO A 159 13.27 -14.36 6.84
N ALA A 160 13.23 -13.38 5.97
CA ALA A 160 14.42 -12.60 5.56
C ALA A 160 15.09 -11.86 6.73
N VAL A 161 14.37 -11.63 7.83
CA VAL A 161 14.87 -10.93 9.01
C VAL A 161 15.10 -11.93 10.14
N PRO A 162 16.32 -12.02 10.73
CA PRO A 162 16.63 -12.96 11.81
C PRO A 162 15.97 -12.56 13.15
N GLN A 163 15.79 -13.52 14.06
CA GLN A 163 15.43 -13.24 15.44
C GLN A 163 16.68 -12.76 16.23
N PRO A 164 16.55 -11.82 17.18
CA PRO A 164 15.34 -11.16 17.66
C PRO A 164 14.91 -9.91 16.85
N LEU A 165 15.65 -9.49 15.82
CA LEU A 165 15.35 -8.29 15.02
C LEU A 165 13.95 -8.35 14.38
N ARG A 166 13.56 -9.52 13.87
CA ARG A 166 12.23 -9.75 13.28
C ARG A 166 11.10 -9.51 14.31
N TRP A 167 11.25 -10.01 15.52
CA TRP A 167 10.32 -9.76 16.62
C TRP A 167 10.22 -8.24 16.92
N PHE A 168 11.36 -7.56 16.98
CA PHE A 168 11.42 -6.11 17.22
C PHE A 168 10.67 -5.33 16.13
N PHE A 169 10.95 -5.57 14.86
CA PHE A 169 10.25 -4.91 13.75
C PHE A 169 8.75 -5.24 13.72
N GLY A 170 8.38 -6.48 14.02
CA GLY A 170 6.98 -6.85 14.12
C GLY A 170 6.23 -6.12 15.24
N ARG A 171 6.88 -5.89 16.38
CA ARG A 171 6.29 -5.06 17.45
C ARG A 171 6.20 -3.60 17.07
N TYR A 172 7.23 -3.08 16.41
CA TYR A 172 7.27 -1.69 16.00
C TYR A 172 6.26 -1.41 14.87
N ALA A 173 6.10 -2.31 13.93
CA ALA A 173 5.05 -2.24 12.92
C ALA A 173 3.65 -2.16 13.56
N ARG A 174 3.35 -3.04 14.52
CA ARG A 174 2.06 -2.98 15.27
C ARG A 174 1.87 -1.68 16.03
N LEU A 175 2.96 -1.09 16.56
CA LEU A 175 2.89 0.21 17.23
C LEU A 175 2.48 1.30 16.23
N LEU A 176 3.19 1.45 15.11
CA LEU A 176 2.87 2.44 14.08
C LEU A 176 1.47 2.23 13.49
N ASP A 177 1.10 0.97 13.25
CA ASP A 177 -0.22 0.60 12.72
C ASP A 177 -1.36 1.01 13.67
N ARG A 178 -1.19 0.86 14.97
CA ARG A 178 -2.15 1.34 15.96
C ARG A 178 -2.33 2.86 15.91
N TYR A 179 -1.24 3.63 15.85
CA TYR A 179 -1.32 5.08 15.69
C TYR A 179 -2.02 5.48 14.37
N LEU A 180 -1.77 4.73 13.29
CA LEU A 180 -2.43 4.92 12.00
C LEU A 180 -3.95 4.69 12.13
N CYS A 181 -4.36 3.58 12.74
CA CYS A 181 -5.78 3.28 12.99
C CYS A 181 -6.46 4.33 13.87
N GLU A 182 -5.79 4.80 14.93
CA GLU A 182 -6.32 5.84 15.83
C GLU A 182 -6.55 7.15 15.07
N TRP A 183 -5.64 7.53 14.17
CA TRP A 183 -5.81 8.70 13.33
C TRP A 183 -6.94 8.54 12.30
N ILE A 184 -7.06 7.36 11.67
CA ILE A 184 -8.07 7.11 10.62
C ILE A 184 -9.49 7.06 11.21
N ARG A 185 -9.67 6.49 12.41
CA ARG A 185 -10.99 6.21 13.01
C ARG A 185 -11.99 7.37 12.94
N PRO A 186 -11.64 8.63 13.20
CA PRO A 186 -12.58 9.75 13.11
C PRO A 186 -12.78 10.28 11.68
N GLN A 187 -12.12 9.72 10.64
CA GLN A 187 -12.13 10.24 9.28
C GLN A 187 -13.22 9.55 8.45
N PRO A 188 -14.33 10.23 8.09
CA PRO A 188 -15.47 9.59 7.43
C PRO A 188 -15.16 9.11 6.01
N ASN A 189 -14.20 9.73 5.33
CA ASN A 189 -13.85 9.44 3.93
C ASN A 189 -12.57 8.59 3.80
N ILE A 190 -12.05 8.07 4.91
CA ILE A 190 -10.87 7.21 4.92
C ILE A 190 -11.26 5.81 5.41
N SER A 191 -11.02 4.80 4.58
CA SER A 191 -11.17 3.39 4.91
C SER A 191 -9.81 2.77 5.23
N TYR A 192 -9.77 1.90 6.23
CA TYR A 192 -8.57 1.19 6.64
C TYR A 192 -8.66 -0.30 6.25
N ILE A 193 -7.59 -0.83 5.66
CA ILE A 193 -7.43 -2.26 5.41
C ILE A 193 -6.28 -2.80 6.27
N SER A 194 -6.59 -3.65 7.24
CA SER A 194 -5.57 -4.39 7.99
C SER A 194 -4.84 -5.36 7.06
N LEU A 195 -3.51 -5.44 7.18
CA LEU A 195 -2.69 -6.43 6.48
C LEU A 195 -2.35 -7.67 7.34
N GLN A 196 -2.94 -7.82 8.52
CA GLN A 196 -2.67 -8.95 9.40
C GLN A 196 -3.14 -10.30 8.82
N TRP A 197 -4.08 -10.29 7.86
CA TRP A 197 -4.47 -11.47 7.09
C TRP A 197 -3.35 -12.04 6.22
N ALA A 198 -2.36 -11.22 5.84
CA ALA A 198 -1.23 -11.63 5.00
C ALA A 198 -0.12 -12.37 5.79
N ALA A 199 -0.42 -12.89 6.97
CA ALA A 199 0.54 -13.52 7.87
C ALA A 199 0.90 -14.99 7.47
N ASP A 200 1.16 -15.23 6.19
CA ASP A 200 1.60 -16.52 5.65
C ASP A 200 2.96 -16.39 4.96
N PRO A 201 4.06 -16.88 5.57
CA PRO A 201 5.40 -16.79 4.98
C PRO A 201 5.56 -17.54 3.65
N SER A 202 4.72 -18.53 3.37
CA SER A 202 4.79 -19.32 2.13
C SER A 202 4.33 -18.55 0.90
N LYS A 203 3.56 -17.47 1.11
CA LYS A 203 3.04 -16.62 0.06
C LYS A 203 3.94 -15.41 -0.23
N LEU A 204 5.06 -15.25 0.48
CA LEU A 204 6.04 -14.20 0.22
C LEU A 204 6.83 -14.50 -1.06
N ALA A 205 7.34 -13.44 -1.69
CA ALA A 205 8.22 -13.53 -2.85
C ALA A 205 9.57 -14.20 -2.53
N GLN A 206 10.41 -14.36 -3.54
CA GLN A 206 11.72 -15.03 -3.41
C GLN A 206 12.64 -14.38 -2.37
N ASP A 207 12.53 -13.08 -2.14
CA ASP A 207 13.28 -12.36 -1.10
C ASP A 207 12.78 -12.65 0.33
N ARG A 208 11.68 -13.42 0.46
CA ARG A 208 11.06 -13.83 1.74
C ARG A 208 10.63 -12.64 2.61
N PHE A 209 10.32 -11.53 1.93
CA PHE A 209 9.95 -10.27 2.58
C PHE A 209 8.74 -9.60 1.90
N HIS A 210 8.81 -9.35 0.60
CA HIS A 210 7.71 -8.73 -0.15
C HIS A 210 6.59 -9.73 -0.47
N PRO A 211 5.38 -9.25 -0.74
CA PRO A 211 4.28 -10.10 -1.18
C PRO A 211 4.62 -10.82 -2.49
N GLY A 212 4.28 -12.11 -2.58
CA GLY A 212 4.21 -12.81 -3.86
C GLY A 212 2.87 -12.57 -4.57
N GLU A 213 2.72 -13.10 -5.77
CA GLU A 213 1.56 -12.90 -6.64
C GLU A 213 0.22 -13.24 -5.95
N VAL A 214 0.18 -14.31 -5.15
CA VAL A 214 -1.02 -14.73 -4.40
C VAL A 214 -1.45 -13.64 -3.43
N LEU A 215 -0.51 -13.03 -2.69
CA LEU A 215 -0.82 -11.96 -1.74
C LEU A 215 -1.29 -10.69 -2.47
N TYR A 216 -0.67 -10.33 -3.61
CA TYR A 216 -1.12 -9.19 -4.41
C TYR A 216 -2.55 -9.39 -4.91
N ARG A 217 -2.90 -10.61 -5.37
CA ARG A 217 -4.25 -10.95 -5.81
C ARG A 217 -5.27 -10.90 -4.67
N GLU A 218 -4.95 -11.43 -3.49
CA GLU A 218 -5.82 -11.36 -2.31
C GLU A 218 -6.00 -9.92 -1.82
N TRP A 219 -4.93 -9.12 -1.85
CA TRP A 219 -4.98 -7.71 -1.44
C TRP A 219 -5.78 -6.85 -2.43
N SER A 220 -5.58 -7.04 -3.73
CA SER A 220 -6.37 -6.35 -4.76
C SER A 220 -7.87 -6.60 -4.62
N TYR A 221 -8.26 -7.84 -4.28
CA TYR A 221 -9.65 -8.18 -4.03
C TYR A 221 -10.22 -7.40 -2.82
N ARG A 222 -9.50 -7.35 -1.71
CA ARG A 222 -9.92 -6.61 -0.50
C ARG A 222 -10.06 -5.10 -0.74
N ILE A 223 -9.15 -4.51 -1.53
CA ILE A 223 -9.28 -3.12 -1.94
C ILE A 223 -10.51 -2.94 -2.83
N ALA A 224 -10.70 -3.83 -3.81
CA ALA A 224 -11.86 -3.77 -4.70
C ALA A 224 -13.18 -3.88 -3.93
N GLU A 225 -13.30 -4.77 -2.94
CA GLU A 225 -14.49 -4.87 -2.08
C GLU A 225 -14.81 -3.54 -1.37
N GLN A 226 -13.81 -2.82 -0.84
CA GLN A 226 -14.02 -1.52 -0.21
C GLN A 226 -14.52 -0.47 -1.22
N ILE A 227 -13.97 -0.47 -2.43
CA ILE A 227 -14.42 0.43 -3.50
C ILE A 227 -15.85 0.10 -3.90
N VAL A 228 -16.17 -1.18 -4.11
CA VAL A 228 -17.52 -1.65 -4.48
C VAL A 228 -18.53 -1.29 -3.39
N HIS A 229 -18.19 -1.46 -2.13
CA HIS A 229 -19.04 -1.06 -1.03
C HIS A 229 -19.37 0.44 -1.07
N ALA A 230 -18.38 1.29 -1.34
CA ALA A 230 -18.57 2.74 -1.38
C ALA A 230 -19.30 3.24 -2.63
N TYR A 231 -19.14 2.58 -3.77
CA TYR A 231 -19.67 3.02 -5.07
C TYR A 231 -20.86 2.19 -5.56
N GLY A 232 -21.04 0.97 -5.05
CA GLY A 232 -22.16 0.07 -5.41
C GLY A 232 -23.47 0.39 -4.71
N VAL A 233 -23.43 0.94 -3.50
CA VAL A 233 -24.65 1.27 -2.72
C VAL A 233 -25.36 2.53 -3.24
N GLY A 234 -24.67 3.37 -4.04
CA GLY A 234 -25.24 4.62 -4.59
C GLY A 234 -26.27 4.45 -5.72
N PHE A 235 -26.49 3.26 -6.25
CA PHE A 235 -27.41 3.01 -7.39
C PHE A 235 -28.77 2.42 -7.01
N ALA A 236 -28.97 1.99 -5.78
CA ALA A 236 -30.26 1.46 -5.32
C ALA A 236 -31.26 2.52 -4.83
N GLY A 237 -30.91 3.81 -4.87
CA GLY A 237 -31.68 4.91 -4.28
C GLY A 237 -32.18 6.00 -5.23
N LEU A 238 -32.00 5.84 -6.55
CA LEU A 238 -32.47 6.78 -7.58
C LEU A 238 -33.19 6.04 -8.71
N SER A 239 -34.27 5.35 -8.37
CA SER A 239 -35.30 4.90 -9.32
C SER A 239 -36.67 5.34 -8.85
#